data_54285fe243e7451eaf1c7360eaf5f1b6
#
_entry.id   54285fe243e7451eaf1c7360eaf5f1b6
#
_cell.length_a   1.000
_cell.length_b   1.000
_cell.length_c   1.000
_cell.angle_alpha   90.00
_cell.angle_beta   90.00
_cell.angle_gamma   90.00
#
_symmetry.space_group_name_H-M   'P 1'
#
loop_
_entity.id
_entity.type
_entity.pdbx_description
1 polymer ?
#
loop_
_entity_poly.entity_id
_entity_poly.type
_entity_poly.pdbx_seq_one_letter_code
_entity_poly.pdbx_strand_id
1 'polypeptide(L)'
;IMFSSFPENAGDDERPFVKHLNYSPKVWPEPSSLEYIIETISNSKRPIIIAGHGVWWSKSEDDLANFASELKIPIFNVPYHQKVLGEETKEMMGLADIHQYQPSKWAFNNCDCIIMVGARLDNQMNFGNPPLFPKNLKLVCINGSDEEIQLNRSADFLLLCDPGAFFKETLKNK
;
A
#
# COMPACT_ATOMS: atom_id res chain seq x y z
N ILE A 1 31.14 16.78 0.56
CA ILE A 1 31.14 15.32 0.78
C ILE A 1 31.99 14.77 -0.37
N MET A 2 33.24 14.41 -0.08
CA MET A 2 34.13 13.74 -1.05
C MET A 2 33.69 12.28 -1.12
N PHE A 3 33.25 11.84 -2.29
CA PHE A 3 33.20 10.41 -2.58
C PHE A 3 34.65 9.94 -2.67
N SER A 4 35.08 9.20 -1.67
CA SER A 4 36.35 8.47 -1.79
C SER A 4 36.16 7.44 -2.91
N SER A 5 36.98 7.55 -3.97
CA SER A 5 37.05 6.54 -5.01
C SER A 5 37.34 5.18 -4.34
N PHE A 6 36.50 4.20 -4.58
CA PHE A 6 36.80 2.82 -4.24
C PHE A 6 38.14 2.45 -4.96
N PRO A 7 39.07 1.77 -4.29
CA PRO A 7 40.27 1.32 -4.95
C PRO A 7 39.89 0.40 -6.12
N GLU A 8 40.42 0.70 -7.31
CA GLU A 8 40.21 -0.08 -8.54
C GLU A 8 40.65 -1.55 -8.44
N ASN A 9 41.30 -1.92 -7.35
CA ASN A 9 41.78 -3.28 -7.03
C ASN A 9 41.14 -3.79 -5.73
N ALA A 10 39.86 -3.60 -5.52
CA ALA A 10 39.13 -4.50 -4.64
C ALA A 10 39.19 -5.87 -5.34
N GLY A 11 40.28 -6.62 -5.02
CA GLY A 11 40.53 -7.93 -5.62
C GLY A 11 39.26 -8.78 -5.54
N ASP A 12 39.17 -9.72 -6.46
CA ASP A 12 38.17 -10.77 -6.45
C ASP A 12 38.20 -11.43 -5.07
N ASP A 13 37.48 -10.78 -4.15
CA ASP A 13 37.19 -11.33 -2.84
C ASP A 13 36.24 -12.51 -3.12
N GLU A 14 36.80 -13.71 -3.10
CA GLU A 14 36.04 -14.98 -3.23
C GLU A 14 35.08 -15.19 -2.07
N ARG A 15 34.44 -14.10 -1.62
CA ARG A 15 33.28 -14.26 -0.76
C ARG A 15 32.22 -15.00 -1.56
N PRO A 16 31.78 -16.15 -1.11
CA PRO A 16 30.77 -16.91 -1.82
C PRO A 16 29.59 -16.00 -2.03
N PHE A 17 29.39 -15.56 -3.28
CA PHE A 17 28.22 -14.78 -3.67
C PHE A 17 27.01 -15.66 -3.36
N VAL A 18 26.32 -15.33 -2.29
CA VAL A 18 25.12 -16.07 -1.92
C VAL A 18 24.07 -15.75 -2.99
N LYS A 19 24.05 -16.59 -4.02
CA LYS A 19 23.19 -16.44 -5.20
C LYS A 19 21.67 -16.43 -4.89
N HIS A 20 21.26 -16.60 -3.64
CA HIS A 20 19.88 -16.90 -3.28
C HIS A 20 19.38 -16.17 -2.01
N LEU A 21 19.84 -14.98 -1.71
CA LEU A 21 19.23 -14.13 -0.66
C LEU A 21 18.08 -13.26 -1.19
N ASN A 22 17.31 -13.75 -2.15
CA ASN A 22 16.07 -13.09 -2.60
C ASN A 22 14.83 -13.60 -1.86
N TYR A 23 15.02 -14.24 -0.71
CA TYR A 23 13.90 -14.70 0.11
C TYR A 23 13.67 -13.72 1.26
N SER A 24 12.72 -12.80 1.08
CA SER A 24 12.15 -12.06 2.20
C SER A 24 11.03 -12.91 2.80
N PRO A 25 11.10 -13.27 4.08
CA PRO A 25 10.03 -14.00 4.72
C PRO A 25 8.75 -13.15 4.68
N LYS A 26 7.64 -13.74 4.25
CA LYS A 26 6.36 -13.07 4.22
C LYS A 26 5.67 -13.22 5.56
N VAL A 27 5.29 -12.10 6.15
CA VAL A 27 4.44 -12.08 7.35
C VAL A 27 2.99 -12.25 6.90
N TRP A 28 2.30 -13.27 7.42
CA TRP A 28 0.91 -13.55 7.13
C TRP A 28 -0.02 -12.82 8.11
N PRO A 29 -1.21 -12.38 7.66
CA PRO A 29 -2.17 -11.74 8.54
C PRO A 29 -2.71 -12.73 9.58
N GLU A 30 -2.96 -12.24 10.77
CA GLU A 30 -3.65 -12.99 11.80
C GLU A 30 -5.15 -13.08 11.45
N PRO A 31 -5.77 -14.30 11.49
CA PRO A 31 -7.14 -14.50 10.98
C PRO A 31 -8.20 -13.59 11.61
N SER A 32 -8.18 -13.37 12.91
CA SER A 32 -9.15 -12.51 13.59
C SER A 32 -9.05 -11.05 13.17
N SER A 33 -7.82 -10.56 12.95
CA SER A 33 -7.56 -9.21 12.44
C SER A 33 -8.07 -9.07 11.01
N LEU A 34 -7.92 -10.11 10.20
CA LEU A 34 -8.38 -10.15 8.83
C LEU A 34 -9.91 -10.10 8.74
N GLU A 35 -10.63 -10.89 9.54
CA GLU A 35 -12.10 -10.90 9.59
C GLU A 35 -12.64 -9.51 9.90
N TYR A 36 -12.07 -8.83 10.89
CA TYR A 36 -12.48 -7.48 11.28
C TYR A 36 -12.26 -6.44 10.17
N ILE A 37 -11.15 -6.53 9.44
CA ILE A 37 -10.86 -5.66 8.30
C ILE A 37 -11.83 -5.94 7.16
N ILE A 38 -12.10 -7.21 6.83
CA ILE A 38 -13.06 -7.61 5.80
C ILE A 38 -14.45 -7.06 6.13
N GLU A 39 -14.89 -7.21 7.38
CA GLU A 39 -16.17 -6.66 7.84
C GLU A 39 -16.23 -5.14 7.70
N THR A 40 -15.16 -4.44 8.09
CA THR A 40 -15.07 -2.98 7.94
C THR A 40 -15.17 -2.53 6.49
N ILE A 41 -14.47 -3.21 5.58
CA ILE A 41 -14.51 -2.92 4.14
C ILE A 41 -15.92 -3.19 3.59
N SER A 42 -16.54 -4.32 3.95
CA SER A 42 -17.85 -4.74 3.47
C SER A 42 -18.98 -3.81 3.94
N ASN A 43 -18.84 -3.21 5.11
CA ASN A 43 -19.79 -2.25 5.66
C ASN A 43 -19.59 -0.82 5.13
N SER A 44 -18.52 -0.57 4.38
CA SER A 44 -18.23 0.75 3.81
C SER A 44 -19.02 0.98 2.52
N LYS A 45 -19.51 2.20 2.35
CA LYS A 45 -20.31 2.58 1.18
C LYS A 45 -19.46 3.09 0.02
N ARG A 46 -18.32 3.70 0.34
CA ARG A 46 -17.40 4.32 -0.63
C ARG A 46 -15.94 4.06 -0.22
N PRO A 47 -15.54 2.77 -0.14
CA PRO A 47 -14.16 2.43 0.13
C PRO A 47 -13.27 2.80 -1.06
N ILE A 48 -12.02 3.15 -0.78
CA ILE A 48 -10.98 3.34 -1.79
C ILE A 48 -9.71 2.64 -1.34
N ILE A 49 -8.87 2.25 -2.31
CA ILE A 49 -7.55 1.70 -2.06
C ILE A 49 -6.49 2.75 -2.42
N ILE A 50 -5.52 2.95 -1.55
CA ILE A 50 -4.28 3.66 -1.85
C ILE A 50 -3.15 2.65 -1.84
N ALA A 51 -2.57 2.41 -3.03
CA ALA A 51 -1.53 1.42 -3.24
C ALA A 51 -0.15 2.07 -3.36
N GLY A 52 0.79 1.58 -2.59
CA GLY A 52 2.17 2.06 -2.59
C GLY A 52 3.21 0.99 -2.90
N HIS A 53 4.47 1.34 -2.72
CA HIS A 53 5.62 0.50 -3.05
C HIS A 53 5.63 -0.87 -2.38
N GLY A 54 5.03 -1.00 -1.20
CA GLY A 54 4.95 -2.28 -0.52
C GLY A 54 4.27 -3.36 -1.37
N VAL A 55 3.31 -2.97 -2.22
CA VAL A 55 2.66 -3.89 -3.18
C VAL A 55 3.66 -4.36 -4.23
N TRP A 56 4.44 -3.44 -4.79
CA TRP A 56 5.48 -3.76 -5.77
C TRP A 56 6.60 -4.62 -5.16
N TRP A 57 7.08 -4.28 -3.96
CA TRP A 57 8.07 -5.09 -3.26
C TRP A 57 7.58 -6.49 -2.93
N SER A 58 6.30 -6.63 -2.62
CA SER A 58 5.65 -7.92 -2.38
C SER A 58 5.40 -8.72 -3.66
N LYS A 59 5.56 -8.09 -4.85
CA LYS A 59 5.19 -8.64 -6.17
C LYS A 59 3.75 -9.11 -6.19
N SER A 60 2.85 -8.24 -5.74
CA SER A 60 1.44 -8.57 -5.52
C SER A 60 0.48 -7.66 -6.31
N GLU A 61 0.95 -7.12 -7.43
CA GLU A 61 0.18 -6.24 -8.30
C GLU A 61 -1.07 -6.95 -8.85
N ASP A 62 -0.92 -8.18 -9.33
CA ASP A 62 -2.03 -9.00 -9.83
C ASP A 62 -3.01 -9.36 -8.70
N ASP A 63 -2.50 -9.68 -7.51
CA ASP A 63 -3.32 -9.95 -6.33
C ASP A 63 -4.14 -8.71 -5.93
N LEU A 64 -3.56 -7.50 -6.00
CA LEU A 64 -4.26 -6.23 -5.77
C LEU A 64 -5.34 -5.99 -6.84
N ALA A 65 -5.02 -6.18 -8.12
CA ALA A 65 -5.97 -6.00 -9.21
C ALA A 65 -7.19 -6.94 -9.05
N ASN A 66 -6.93 -8.20 -8.73
CA ASN A 66 -7.98 -9.18 -8.45
C ASN A 66 -8.83 -8.79 -7.24
N PHE A 67 -8.20 -8.40 -6.14
CA PHE A 67 -8.89 -7.96 -4.92
C PHE A 67 -9.81 -6.75 -5.18
N ALA A 68 -9.29 -5.74 -5.87
CA ALA A 68 -10.05 -4.54 -6.19
C ALA A 68 -11.21 -4.82 -7.16
N SER A 69 -10.99 -5.65 -8.16
CA SER A 69 -12.02 -6.05 -9.14
C SER A 69 -13.15 -6.84 -8.50
N GLU A 70 -12.82 -7.80 -7.64
CA GLU A 70 -13.80 -8.61 -6.91
C GLU A 70 -14.69 -7.78 -5.99
N LEU A 71 -14.10 -6.79 -5.31
CA LEU A 71 -14.81 -5.91 -4.40
C LEU A 71 -15.33 -4.63 -5.05
N LYS A 72 -14.96 -4.37 -6.31
CA LYS A 72 -15.30 -3.15 -7.07
C LYS A 72 -14.84 -1.88 -6.37
N ILE A 73 -13.63 -1.90 -5.84
CA ILE A 73 -13.05 -0.78 -5.08
C ILE A 73 -12.06 -0.02 -5.97
N PRO A 74 -12.21 1.30 -6.14
CA PRO A 74 -11.27 2.11 -6.91
C PRO A 74 -9.90 2.19 -6.24
N ILE A 75 -8.84 2.20 -7.06
CA ILE A 75 -7.44 2.24 -6.64
C ILE A 75 -6.81 3.56 -7.05
N PHE A 76 -6.00 4.12 -6.16
CA PHE A 76 -5.10 5.24 -6.42
C PHE A 76 -3.67 4.83 -6.11
N ASN A 77 -2.75 5.04 -7.05
CA ASN A 77 -1.32 4.82 -6.82
C ASN A 77 -0.70 6.02 -6.09
N VAL A 78 0.22 5.79 -5.15
CA VAL A 78 1.04 6.89 -4.64
C VAL A 78 1.89 7.49 -5.75
N PRO A 79 2.04 8.83 -5.80
CA PRO A 79 2.84 9.51 -6.83
C PRO A 79 4.35 9.29 -6.64
N TYR A 80 5.13 9.68 -7.66
CA TYR A 80 6.61 9.70 -7.70
C TYR A 80 7.32 8.37 -7.62
N HIS A 81 6.60 7.28 -7.75
CA HIS A 81 7.16 5.93 -7.68
C HIS A 81 6.76 5.13 -8.91
N GLN A 82 7.33 3.94 -9.03
CA GLN A 82 6.87 3.05 -10.10
C GLN A 82 5.37 2.80 -9.94
N LYS A 83 4.66 2.87 -11.05
CA LYS A 83 3.23 2.57 -11.07
C LYS A 83 3.03 1.17 -10.52
N VAL A 84 2.26 1.04 -9.45
CA VAL A 84 1.89 -0.26 -8.89
C VAL A 84 1.00 -0.99 -9.86
N LEU A 85 0.00 -0.28 -10.42
CA LEU A 85 -0.89 -0.79 -11.46
C LEU A 85 -0.90 0.17 -12.65
N GLY A 86 -1.04 -0.38 -13.84
CA GLY A 86 -1.20 0.39 -15.08
C GLY A 86 -2.64 0.84 -15.32
N GLU A 87 -2.81 1.68 -16.34
CA GLU A 87 -4.13 2.23 -16.75
C GLU A 87 -5.05 1.16 -17.37
N GLU A 88 -4.52 0.00 -17.71
CA GLU A 88 -5.27 -1.16 -18.18
C GLU A 88 -6.14 -1.81 -17.10
N THR A 89 -5.85 -1.55 -15.82
CA THR A 89 -6.65 -2.05 -14.70
C THR A 89 -7.89 -1.19 -14.54
N LYS A 90 -9.06 -1.79 -14.69
CA LYS A 90 -10.37 -1.10 -14.70
C LYS A 90 -10.63 -0.25 -13.45
N GLU A 91 -10.21 -0.73 -12.30
CA GLU A 91 -10.38 -0.07 -11.00
C GLU A 91 -9.35 1.03 -10.75
N MET A 92 -8.34 1.17 -11.63
CA MET A 92 -7.29 2.18 -11.50
C MET A 92 -7.83 3.57 -11.84
N MET A 93 -7.87 4.47 -10.85
CA MET A 93 -8.42 5.83 -10.98
C MET A 93 -7.35 6.91 -11.11
N GLY A 94 -6.07 6.57 -11.00
CA GLY A 94 -4.95 7.51 -11.16
C GLY A 94 -4.09 7.66 -9.91
N LEU A 95 -3.57 8.86 -9.66
CA LEU A 95 -2.62 9.12 -8.59
C LEU A 95 -3.29 9.62 -7.31
N ALA A 96 -2.78 9.21 -6.17
CA ALA A 96 -3.13 9.71 -4.85
C ALA A 96 -2.47 11.07 -4.59
N ASP A 97 -2.76 12.06 -5.43
CA ASP A 97 -2.18 13.40 -5.37
C ASP A 97 -3.28 14.46 -5.47
N ILE A 98 -3.51 15.18 -4.39
CA ILE A 98 -4.54 16.22 -4.32
C ILE A 98 -4.14 17.55 -4.98
N HIS A 99 -2.86 17.74 -5.21
CA HIS A 99 -2.35 18.98 -5.77
C HIS A 99 -2.41 18.98 -7.30
N GLN A 100 -2.16 17.81 -7.90
CA GLN A 100 -2.06 17.65 -9.33
C GLN A 100 -3.23 16.86 -9.94
N TYR A 101 -4.01 16.12 -9.12
CA TYR A 101 -5.04 15.21 -9.62
C TYR A 101 -6.39 15.41 -8.94
N GLN A 102 -7.31 16.12 -9.61
CA GLN A 102 -8.63 16.46 -9.07
C GLN A 102 -9.51 15.25 -8.72
N PRO A 103 -9.52 14.14 -9.48
CA PRO A 103 -10.30 12.96 -9.11
C PRO A 103 -9.94 12.40 -7.73
N SER A 104 -8.65 12.37 -7.35
CA SER A 104 -8.25 11.88 -6.03
C SER A 104 -8.73 12.82 -4.92
N LYS A 105 -8.67 14.14 -5.13
CA LYS A 105 -9.20 15.11 -4.18
C LYS A 105 -10.70 14.90 -3.93
N TRP A 106 -11.47 14.68 -5.00
CA TRP A 106 -12.89 14.38 -4.87
C TRP A 106 -13.12 13.07 -4.12
N ALA A 107 -12.40 12.00 -4.48
CA ALA A 107 -12.52 10.69 -3.86
C ALA A 107 -12.22 10.75 -2.36
N PHE A 108 -11.12 11.40 -1.97
CA PHE A 108 -10.70 11.51 -0.57
C PHE A 108 -11.70 12.29 0.29
N ASN A 109 -12.30 13.36 -0.27
CA ASN A 109 -13.35 14.11 0.42
C ASN A 109 -14.67 13.34 0.61
N ASN A 110 -14.90 12.31 -0.20
CA ASN A 110 -16.19 11.60 -0.25
C ASN A 110 -16.10 10.14 0.18
N CYS A 111 -14.92 9.59 0.40
CA CYS A 111 -14.78 8.21 0.88
C CYS A 111 -15.15 8.10 2.37
N ASP A 112 -15.56 6.92 2.78
CA ASP A 112 -15.84 6.57 4.17
C ASP A 112 -14.86 5.54 4.74
N CYS A 113 -14.08 4.90 3.85
CA CYS A 113 -13.01 3.99 4.22
C CYS A 113 -11.84 4.12 3.25
N ILE A 114 -10.63 4.17 3.78
CA ILE A 114 -9.39 4.05 3.01
C ILE A 114 -8.67 2.78 3.43
N ILE A 115 -8.35 1.96 2.43
CA ILE A 115 -7.50 0.79 2.57
C ILE A 115 -6.13 1.18 2.01
N MET A 116 -5.21 1.49 2.90
CA MET A 116 -3.85 1.88 2.52
C MET A 116 -2.94 0.66 2.57
N VAL A 117 -2.39 0.27 1.41
CA VAL A 117 -1.60 -0.96 1.27
C VAL A 117 -0.19 -0.64 0.79
N GLY A 118 0.80 -0.97 1.61
CA GLY A 118 2.21 -0.72 1.29
C GLY A 118 2.51 0.74 1.00
N ALA A 119 1.76 1.65 1.60
CA ALA A 119 1.84 3.09 1.43
C ALA A 119 1.84 3.79 2.78
N ARG A 120 2.16 5.07 2.78
CA ARG A 120 2.03 5.96 3.92
C ARG A 120 1.35 7.26 3.50
N LEU A 121 0.72 7.93 4.44
CA LEU A 121 0.17 9.28 4.23
C LEU A 121 1.32 10.30 4.22
N ASP A 122 1.48 11.00 3.12
CA ASP A 122 2.51 12.00 2.92
C ASP A 122 1.91 13.38 2.58
N ASN A 123 2.76 14.31 2.13
CA ASN A 123 2.35 15.66 1.78
C ASN A 123 1.40 15.71 0.57
N GLN A 124 1.49 14.78 -0.39
CA GLN A 124 0.56 14.72 -1.53
C GLN A 124 -0.87 14.42 -1.09
N MET A 125 -1.03 13.80 0.07
CA MET A 125 -2.32 13.48 0.68
C MET A 125 -2.60 14.33 1.93
N ASN A 126 -1.92 15.48 2.07
CA ASN A 126 -2.04 16.37 3.23
C ASN A 126 -1.89 15.62 4.58
N PHE A 127 -1.01 14.62 4.63
CA PHE A 127 -0.76 13.78 5.80
C PHE A 127 -2.03 13.15 6.40
N GLY A 128 -3.08 12.97 5.60
CA GLY A 128 -4.38 12.44 6.05
C GLY A 128 -5.22 13.41 6.90
N ASN A 129 -4.93 14.71 6.86
CA ASN A 129 -5.60 15.69 7.70
C ASN A 129 -6.90 16.23 7.09
N PRO A 130 -7.86 16.65 7.94
CA PRO A 130 -8.99 17.45 7.51
C PRO A 130 -8.55 18.81 6.92
N PRO A 131 -9.35 19.43 6.06
CA PRO A 131 -10.69 19.01 5.62
C PRO A 131 -10.67 17.97 4.50
N LEU A 132 -9.51 17.64 3.95
CA LEU A 132 -9.39 16.74 2.82
C LEU A 132 -9.88 15.33 3.16
N PHE A 133 -9.42 14.81 4.30
CA PHE A 133 -9.90 13.53 4.79
C PHE A 133 -10.97 13.76 5.86
N PRO A 134 -12.18 13.19 5.71
CA PRO A 134 -13.23 13.30 6.72
C PRO A 134 -12.76 12.84 8.11
N LYS A 135 -13.26 13.48 9.17
CA LYS A 135 -12.87 13.10 10.54
C LYS A 135 -13.31 11.70 10.94
N ASN A 136 -14.45 11.26 10.42
CA ASN A 136 -15.07 9.96 10.68
C ASN A 136 -14.68 8.90 9.65
N LEU A 137 -13.71 9.19 8.80
CA LEU A 137 -13.14 8.25 7.85
C LEU A 137 -12.50 7.06 8.58
N LYS A 138 -12.82 5.85 8.17
CA LYS A 138 -12.12 4.63 8.58
C LYS A 138 -10.82 4.48 7.80
N LEU A 139 -9.72 4.36 8.52
CA LEU A 139 -8.39 4.15 7.92
C LEU A 139 -7.87 2.77 8.30
N VAL A 140 -7.71 1.92 7.30
CA VAL A 140 -7.11 0.59 7.40
C VAL A 140 -5.73 0.65 6.78
N CYS A 141 -4.68 0.39 7.53
CA CYS A 141 -3.31 0.37 7.05
C CYS A 141 -2.76 -1.06 7.05
N ILE A 142 -2.27 -1.50 5.88
CA ILE A 142 -1.62 -2.79 5.68
C ILE A 142 -0.21 -2.51 5.17
N ASN A 143 0.79 -2.92 5.92
CA ASN A 143 2.19 -2.69 5.54
C ASN A 143 3.09 -3.81 6.08
N GLY A 144 4.16 -4.10 5.36
CA GLY A 144 5.21 -5.03 5.80
C GLY A 144 6.26 -4.40 6.72
N SER A 145 6.18 -3.08 6.95
CA SER A 145 7.09 -2.32 7.82
C SER A 145 6.32 -1.67 8.96
N ASP A 146 6.76 -1.90 10.18
CA ASP A 146 6.22 -1.29 11.39
C ASP A 146 6.58 0.20 11.51
N GLU A 147 7.71 0.62 10.96
CA GLU A 147 8.13 2.01 10.90
C GLU A 147 7.22 2.87 10.01
N GLU A 148 6.69 2.30 8.94
CA GLU A 148 5.88 2.99 7.94
C GLU A 148 4.39 3.04 8.28
N ILE A 149 3.89 2.06 9.04
CA ILE A 149 2.46 1.81 9.18
C ILE A 149 1.72 2.85 10.04
N GLN A 150 2.42 3.56 10.91
CA GLN A 150 1.82 4.51 11.86
C GLN A 150 2.17 5.98 11.60
N LEU A 151 2.78 6.27 10.46
CA LEU A 151 3.21 7.64 10.17
C LEU A 151 2.04 8.58 9.87
N ASN A 152 2.09 9.75 10.48
CA ASN A 152 1.25 10.93 10.27
C ASN A 152 -0.16 10.86 10.89
N ARG A 153 -1.05 10.00 10.46
CA ARG A 153 -2.40 9.84 11.01
C ARG A 153 -2.56 8.46 11.64
N SER A 154 -3.12 8.43 12.86
CA SER A 154 -3.50 7.15 13.47
C SER A 154 -4.55 6.44 12.62
N ALA A 155 -4.31 5.18 12.32
CA ALA A 155 -5.27 4.32 11.66
C ALA A 155 -6.27 3.74 12.67
N ASP A 156 -7.47 3.41 12.19
CA ASP A 156 -8.45 2.64 12.97
C ASP A 156 -7.99 1.17 13.10
N PHE A 157 -7.30 0.68 12.04
CA PHE A 157 -6.75 -0.67 11.98
C PHE A 157 -5.36 -0.68 11.38
N LEU A 158 -4.47 -1.39 12.05
CA LEU A 158 -3.11 -1.63 11.60
C LEU A 158 -2.91 -3.13 11.43
N LEU A 159 -2.48 -3.55 10.24
CA LEU A 159 -2.13 -4.92 9.95
C LEU A 159 -0.70 -5.00 9.43
N LEU A 160 0.20 -5.45 10.28
CA LEU A 160 1.60 -5.67 9.91
C LEU A 160 1.70 -7.03 9.19
N CYS A 161 1.66 -7.00 7.87
CA CYS A 161 1.81 -8.20 7.05
C CYS A 161 2.25 -7.86 5.62
N ASP A 162 2.67 -8.89 4.89
CA ASP A 162 2.94 -8.78 3.45
C ASP A 162 1.65 -8.47 2.68
N PRO A 163 1.63 -7.44 1.80
CA PRO A 163 0.46 -7.10 0.99
C PRO A 163 -0.12 -8.26 0.20
N GLY A 164 0.72 -9.08 -0.43
CA GLY A 164 0.25 -10.23 -1.20
C GLY A 164 -0.36 -11.32 -0.32
N ALA A 165 0.15 -11.50 0.89
CA ALA A 165 -0.45 -12.40 1.86
C ALA A 165 -1.84 -11.90 2.30
N PHE A 166 -1.99 -10.59 2.53
CA PHE A 166 -3.27 -9.98 2.84
C PHE A 166 -4.31 -10.22 1.73
N PHE A 167 -3.99 -9.92 0.48
CA PHE A 167 -4.92 -10.10 -0.63
C PHE A 167 -5.35 -11.56 -0.79
N LYS A 168 -4.39 -12.49 -0.73
CA LYS A 168 -4.66 -13.92 -0.90
C LYS A 168 -5.55 -14.47 0.21
N GLU A 169 -5.29 -14.12 1.46
CA GLU A 169 -6.12 -14.60 2.56
C GLU A 169 -7.51 -13.96 2.56
N THR A 170 -7.62 -12.68 2.19
CA THR A 170 -8.93 -12.02 2.08
C THR A 170 -9.81 -12.68 1.01
N LEU A 171 -9.24 -13.00 -0.16
CA LEU A 171 -9.99 -13.62 -1.25
C LEU A 171 -10.40 -15.07 -0.96
N LYS A 172 -9.69 -15.79 -0.07
CA LYS A 172 -10.07 -17.14 0.36
C LYS A 172 -11.23 -17.16 1.36
N ASN A 173 -11.38 -16.10 2.14
CA ASN A 173 -12.37 -16.01 3.24
C ASN A 173 -13.61 -15.19 2.88
N LYS A 174 -13.85 -14.97 1.58
CA LYS A 174 -14.99 -14.23 1.04
C LYS A 174 -16.26 -15.08 0.91
#